data_2d0f558df4f9c3a65b7eeca38b104d4c
#
_entry.id   2d0f558df4f9c3a65b7eeca38b104d4c
#
_cell.length_a   1.000
_cell.length_b   1.000
_cell.length_c   1.000
_cell.angle_alpha   90.00
_cell.angle_beta   90.00
_cell.angle_gamma   90.00
#
_symmetry.space_group_name_H-M   'P 1'
#
loop_
_entity.id
_entity.type
_entity.pdbx_description
1 polymer ?
#
loop_
_entity_poly.entity_id
_entity_poly.type
_entity_poly.pdbx_seq_one_letter_code
_entity_poly.pdbx_strand_id
1 'polypeptide(L)'
;MNESKVTVQIYIKGLIDLAIKLVVKPVDFFHAMPKTGGIIDPLIFVVITTLLGVVLGTVESSVSYGAGVHDLGVLAIWLIIAPLIAAILSFFVAAICFAIWTFTGSSESYETSYRCLAYMHVLVPITILLSVVPYLGLLGIAWWLYLMVIATREVHKISINPALLIFGVIAALSGLVYYSSVSSAIKSKEHLKEFTKELQKIPGTSDMSNPGKR
;
A
#
# COMPACT_ATOMS: atom_id res chain seq x y z
N MET A 1 26.27 -17.37 -19.73
CA MET A 1 25.11 -16.73 -19.02
C MET A 1 25.75 -15.85 -17.95
N ASN A 2 25.44 -14.55 -17.93
CA ASN A 2 26.21 -13.57 -17.15
C ASN A 2 25.90 -13.76 -15.64
N GLU A 3 26.94 -13.93 -14.80
CA GLU A 3 26.81 -14.17 -13.35
C GLU A 3 25.91 -13.13 -12.65
N SER A 4 25.99 -11.87 -13.10
CA SER A 4 25.14 -10.79 -12.57
C SER A 4 23.64 -11.04 -12.80
N LYS A 5 23.24 -11.61 -13.94
CA LYS A 5 21.83 -11.94 -14.22
C LYS A 5 21.32 -13.06 -13.32
N VAL A 6 22.15 -14.05 -13.03
CA VAL A 6 21.81 -15.17 -12.14
C VAL A 6 21.60 -14.65 -10.71
N THR A 7 22.50 -13.79 -10.23
CA THR A 7 22.41 -13.19 -8.89
C THR A 7 21.12 -12.35 -8.73
N VAL A 8 20.80 -11.51 -9.72
CA VAL A 8 19.58 -10.69 -9.71
C VAL A 8 18.32 -11.56 -9.72
N GLN A 9 18.28 -12.63 -10.53
CA GLN A 9 17.14 -13.54 -10.58
C GLN A 9 16.91 -14.26 -9.24
N ILE A 10 17.98 -14.72 -8.58
CA ILE A 10 17.91 -15.37 -7.27
C ILE A 10 17.38 -14.38 -6.23
N TYR A 11 17.85 -13.13 -6.25
CA TYR A 11 17.41 -12.09 -5.33
C TYR A 11 15.92 -11.76 -5.52
N ILE A 12 15.48 -11.52 -6.76
CA ILE A 12 14.07 -11.23 -7.07
C ILE A 12 13.16 -12.40 -6.64
N LYS A 13 13.56 -13.64 -6.94
CA LYS A 13 12.83 -14.83 -6.51
C LYS A 13 12.70 -14.88 -4.98
N GLY A 14 13.76 -14.59 -4.25
CA GLY A 14 13.76 -14.52 -2.79
C GLY A 14 12.76 -13.48 -2.25
N LEU A 15 12.67 -12.31 -2.88
CA LEU A 15 11.69 -11.26 -2.51
C LEU A 15 10.24 -11.70 -2.78
N ILE A 16 10.00 -12.37 -3.90
CA ILE A 16 8.67 -12.90 -4.24
C ILE A 16 8.25 -14.00 -3.26
N ASP A 17 9.13 -14.95 -2.98
CA ASP A 17 8.86 -16.04 -2.03
C ASP A 17 8.59 -15.49 -0.62
N LEU A 18 9.32 -14.45 -0.20
CA LEU A 18 9.10 -13.72 1.04
C LEU A 18 7.73 -13.05 1.07
N ALA A 19 7.36 -12.35 0.00
CA ALA A 19 6.06 -11.70 -0.14
C ALA A 19 4.90 -12.72 -0.06
N ILE A 20 5.01 -13.82 -0.79
CA ILE A 20 4.01 -14.90 -0.77
C ILE A 20 3.91 -15.51 0.64
N LYS A 21 5.05 -15.82 1.26
CA LYS A 21 5.07 -16.40 2.61
C LYS A 21 4.40 -15.48 3.64
N LEU A 22 4.67 -14.18 3.58
CA LEU A 22 4.05 -13.20 4.48
C LEU A 22 2.52 -13.14 4.30
N VAL A 23 2.04 -13.16 3.07
CA VAL A 23 0.60 -13.08 2.78
C VAL A 23 -0.12 -14.38 3.09
N VAL A 24 0.47 -15.54 2.76
CA VAL A 24 -0.21 -16.84 2.84
C VAL A 24 0.01 -17.53 4.18
N LYS A 25 1.21 -17.37 4.79
CA LYS A 25 1.64 -18.01 6.03
C LYS A 25 2.29 -17.03 6.99
N PRO A 26 1.56 -15.97 7.44
CA PRO A 26 2.15 -14.89 8.21
C PRO A 26 2.71 -15.32 9.55
N VAL A 27 2.10 -16.30 10.22
CA VAL A 27 2.62 -16.85 11.49
C VAL A 27 4.01 -17.46 11.29
N ASP A 28 4.16 -18.34 10.29
CA ASP A 28 5.44 -18.96 9.96
C ASP A 28 6.49 -17.93 9.52
N PHE A 29 6.03 -16.89 8.81
CA PHE A 29 6.89 -15.80 8.38
C PHE A 29 7.47 -15.03 9.57
N PHE A 30 6.62 -14.51 10.46
CA PHE A 30 7.06 -13.71 11.60
C PHE A 30 7.82 -14.53 12.64
N HIS A 31 7.47 -15.79 12.80
CA HIS A 31 8.22 -16.71 13.69
C HIS A 31 9.65 -16.94 13.18
N ALA A 32 9.83 -17.07 11.87
CA ALA A 32 11.14 -17.32 11.23
C ALA A 32 11.88 -16.06 10.80
N MET A 33 11.28 -14.87 10.94
CA MET A 33 11.86 -13.61 10.48
C MET A 33 13.15 -13.30 11.27
N PRO A 34 14.30 -13.04 10.59
CA PRO A 34 15.51 -12.59 11.26
C PRO A 34 15.27 -11.25 11.98
N LYS A 35 15.61 -11.18 13.27
CA LYS A 35 15.45 -9.97 14.09
C LYS A 35 16.59 -8.96 13.92
N THR A 36 17.70 -9.43 13.36
CA THR A 36 18.93 -8.67 13.09
C THR A 36 19.38 -8.90 11.64
N GLY A 37 20.34 -8.14 11.16
CA GLY A 37 20.88 -8.24 9.81
C GLY A 37 20.74 -6.94 9.01
N GLY A 38 20.43 -5.84 9.69
CA GLY A 38 20.36 -4.50 9.14
C GLY A 38 19.01 -4.16 8.51
N ILE A 39 18.89 -2.90 8.15
CA ILE A 39 17.65 -2.29 7.62
C ILE A 39 17.64 -2.20 6.09
N ILE A 40 18.75 -2.52 5.41
CA ILE A 40 18.89 -2.30 3.96
C ILE A 40 17.95 -3.21 3.17
N ASP A 41 17.94 -4.53 3.43
CA ASP A 41 17.07 -5.45 2.71
C ASP A 41 15.58 -5.14 2.90
N PRO A 42 15.08 -4.89 4.14
CA PRO A 42 13.72 -4.42 4.33
C PRO A 42 13.41 -3.09 3.63
N LEU A 43 14.36 -2.14 3.60
CA LEU A 43 14.20 -0.88 2.91
C LEU A 43 14.08 -1.06 1.39
N ILE A 44 14.92 -1.91 0.80
CA ILE A 44 14.82 -2.25 -0.63
C ILE A 44 13.45 -2.86 -0.92
N PHE A 45 12.92 -3.68 -0.03
CA PHE A 45 11.59 -4.25 -0.18
C PHE A 45 10.49 -3.17 -0.17
N VAL A 46 10.57 -2.16 0.71
CA VAL A 46 9.67 -0.99 0.71
C VAL A 46 9.74 -0.26 -0.63
N VAL A 47 10.94 0.00 -1.13
CA VAL A 47 11.14 0.71 -2.41
C VAL A 47 10.52 -0.06 -3.57
N ILE A 48 10.79 -1.36 -3.67
CA ILE A 48 10.28 -2.21 -4.77
C ILE A 48 8.75 -2.30 -4.72
N THR A 49 8.18 -2.54 -3.55
CA THR A 49 6.72 -2.63 -3.40
C THR A 49 6.03 -1.29 -3.66
N THR A 50 6.68 -0.17 -3.33
CA THR A 50 6.17 1.18 -3.66
C THR A 50 6.22 1.43 -5.16
N LEU A 51 7.33 1.09 -5.85
CA LEU A 51 7.41 1.22 -7.30
C LEU A 51 6.33 0.41 -8.01
N LEU A 52 6.11 -0.83 -7.57
CA LEU A 52 5.01 -1.66 -8.06
C LEU A 52 3.66 -1.01 -7.78
N GLY A 53 3.48 -0.43 -6.59
CA GLY A 53 2.28 0.31 -6.21
C GLY A 53 2.01 1.51 -7.10
N VAL A 54 3.04 2.30 -7.47
CA VAL A 54 2.90 3.45 -8.39
C VAL A 54 2.41 2.99 -9.76
N VAL A 55 3.02 1.93 -10.32
CA VAL A 55 2.61 1.38 -11.61
C VAL A 55 1.17 0.87 -11.57
N LEU A 56 0.82 0.06 -10.56
CA LEU A 56 -0.54 -0.47 -10.41
C LEU A 56 -1.57 0.63 -10.13
N GLY A 57 -1.22 1.65 -9.34
CA GLY A 57 -2.08 2.79 -9.05
C GLY A 57 -2.37 3.62 -10.30
N THR A 58 -1.42 3.73 -11.22
CA THR A 58 -1.64 4.37 -12.53
C THR A 58 -2.64 3.58 -13.38
N VAL A 59 -2.53 2.25 -13.39
CA VAL A 59 -3.49 1.38 -14.09
C VAL A 59 -4.87 1.46 -13.41
N GLU A 60 -4.93 1.40 -12.08
CA GLU A 60 -6.16 1.51 -11.30
C GLU A 60 -6.88 2.82 -11.57
N SER A 61 -6.17 3.96 -11.55
CA SER A 61 -6.76 5.27 -11.82
C SER A 61 -7.28 5.38 -13.26
N SER A 62 -6.61 4.77 -14.23
CA SER A 62 -7.07 4.72 -15.62
C SER A 62 -8.37 3.94 -15.76
N VAL A 63 -8.49 2.80 -15.09
CA VAL A 63 -9.70 1.97 -15.09
C VAL A 63 -10.84 2.63 -14.32
N SER A 64 -10.55 3.15 -13.14
CA SER A 64 -11.57 3.68 -12.22
C SER A 64 -12.08 5.06 -12.61
N TYR A 65 -11.26 5.90 -13.23
CA TYR A 65 -11.59 7.30 -13.50
C TYR A 65 -11.60 7.65 -14.98
N GLY A 66 -11.28 6.70 -15.88
CA GLY A 66 -11.11 6.98 -17.30
C GLY A 66 -9.95 7.97 -17.56
N ALA A 67 -9.12 8.17 -16.55
CA ALA A 67 -7.92 8.96 -16.66
C ALA A 67 -6.93 8.15 -17.49
N GLY A 68 -6.74 8.48 -18.76
CA GLY A 68 -5.67 7.88 -19.54
C GLY A 68 -4.33 8.03 -18.80
N VAL A 69 -3.30 7.31 -19.19
CA VAL A 69 -1.92 7.57 -18.71
C VAL A 69 -1.52 8.95 -19.24
N HIS A 70 -2.02 10.00 -18.55
CA HIS A 70 -2.14 11.34 -19.13
C HIS A 70 -0.82 12.08 -19.29
N ASP A 71 0.19 11.71 -18.50
CA ASP A 71 1.48 12.36 -18.61
C ASP A 71 2.58 11.40 -18.13
N LEU A 72 3.36 10.90 -19.07
CA LEU A 72 4.54 10.10 -18.76
C LEU A 72 5.52 10.85 -17.85
N GLY A 73 5.52 12.21 -17.92
CA GLY A 73 6.30 13.05 -17.04
C GLY A 73 5.83 12.96 -15.59
N VAL A 74 4.52 13.02 -15.36
CA VAL A 74 3.93 12.85 -14.02
C VAL A 74 4.24 11.45 -13.46
N LEU A 75 4.08 10.41 -14.28
CA LEU A 75 4.44 9.04 -13.86
C LEU A 75 5.92 8.95 -13.50
N ALA A 76 6.81 9.52 -14.33
CA ALA A 76 8.27 9.51 -14.05
C ALA A 76 8.60 10.23 -12.73
N ILE A 77 7.93 11.33 -12.43
CA ILE A 77 8.07 12.05 -11.16
C ILE A 77 7.66 11.16 -9.98
N TRP A 78 6.49 10.49 -10.08
CA TRP A 78 6.02 9.61 -9.01
C TRP A 78 6.89 8.37 -8.81
N LEU A 79 7.49 7.83 -9.87
CA LEU A 79 8.43 6.70 -9.76
C LEU A 79 9.71 7.08 -8.98
N ILE A 80 10.04 8.37 -8.88
CA ILE A 80 11.18 8.86 -8.10
C ILE A 80 10.73 9.29 -6.70
N ILE A 81 9.69 10.13 -6.63
CA ILE A 81 9.29 10.79 -5.38
C ILE A 81 8.60 9.80 -4.43
N ALA A 82 7.73 8.91 -4.91
CA ALA A 82 6.97 8.01 -4.05
C ALA A 82 7.86 7.04 -3.25
N PRO A 83 8.88 6.38 -3.83
CA PRO A 83 9.78 5.52 -3.06
C PRO A 83 10.59 6.30 -2.01
N LEU A 84 11.00 7.54 -2.29
CA LEU A 84 11.70 8.38 -1.33
C LEU A 84 10.82 8.73 -0.13
N ILE A 85 9.59 9.17 -0.41
CA ILE A 85 8.61 9.47 0.63
C ILE A 85 8.29 8.20 1.42
N ALA A 86 8.03 7.07 0.76
CA ALA A 86 7.72 5.81 1.41
C ALA A 86 8.87 5.33 2.30
N ALA A 87 10.11 5.44 1.83
CA ALA A 87 11.29 5.12 2.61
C ALA A 87 11.36 5.96 3.91
N ILE A 88 11.23 7.28 3.80
CA ILE A 88 11.26 8.19 4.95
C ILE A 88 10.09 7.86 5.90
N LEU A 89 8.86 7.79 5.39
CA LEU A 89 7.68 7.52 6.21
C LEU A 89 7.74 6.14 6.87
N SER A 90 8.32 5.12 6.23
CA SER A 90 8.46 3.80 6.82
C SER A 90 9.27 3.82 8.12
N PHE A 91 10.31 4.65 8.22
CA PHE A 91 11.06 4.84 9.46
C PHE A 91 10.23 5.51 10.55
N PHE A 92 9.45 6.54 10.21
CA PHE A 92 8.57 7.19 11.19
C PHE A 92 7.47 6.28 11.71
N VAL A 93 6.80 5.55 10.81
CA VAL A 93 5.77 4.58 11.20
C VAL A 93 6.38 3.47 12.06
N ALA A 94 7.58 2.99 11.71
CA ALA A 94 8.29 2.01 12.51
C ALA A 94 8.66 2.55 13.91
N ALA A 95 9.04 3.83 14.02
CA ALA A 95 9.34 4.44 15.31
C ALA A 95 8.09 4.53 16.20
N ILE A 96 6.94 4.90 15.62
CA ILE A 96 5.66 4.93 16.34
C ILE A 96 5.27 3.52 16.81
N CYS A 97 5.32 2.52 15.94
CA CYS A 97 4.98 1.15 16.30
C CYS A 97 5.99 0.56 17.31
N PHE A 98 7.28 0.87 17.17
CA PHE A 98 8.30 0.48 18.15
C PHE A 98 7.99 1.07 19.53
N ALA A 99 7.63 2.36 19.61
CA ALA A 99 7.22 2.97 20.87
C ALA A 99 5.99 2.26 21.47
N ILE A 100 4.96 2.01 20.65
CA ILE A 100 3.76 1.30 21.09
C ILE A 100 4.12 -0.09 21.64
N TRP A 101 4.91 -0.88 20.93
CA TRP A 101 5.34 -2.20 21.36
C TRP A 101 6.21 -2.16 22.63
N THR A 102 7.11 -1.18 22.74
CA THR A 102 7.95 -0.99 23.94
C THR A 102 7.08 -0.65 25.15
N PHE A 103 6.13 0.28 25.03
CA PHE A 103 5.20 0.63 26.10
C PHE A 103 4.28 -0.52 26.50
N THR A 104 4.00 -1.46 25.60
CA THR A 104 3.19 -2.65 25.87
C THR A 104 4.00 -3.85 26.35
N GLY A 105 5.32 -3.68 26.54
CA GLY A 105 6.18 -4.69 27.18
C GLY A 105 7.10 -5.45 26.25
N SER A 106 7.31 -5.02 25.01
CA SER A 106 8.30 -5.60 24.10
C SER A 106 9.72 -5.22 24.53
N SER A 107 10.62 -6.20 24.47
CA SER A 107 12.07 -6.00 24.61
C SER A 107 12.80 -6.02 23.27
N GLU A 108 12.08 -6.11 22.16
CA GLU A 108 12.68 -6.17 20.83
C GLU A 108 13.24 -4.80 20.40
N SER A 109 14.21 -4.82 19.48
CA SER A 109 14.88 -3.63 18.99
C SER A 109 14.03 -2.83 17.99
N TYR A 110 14.41 -1.58 17.74
CA TYR A 110 13.85 -0.77 16.66
C TYR A 110 14.05 -1.46 15.29
N GLU A 111 15.20 -2.08 15.06
CA GLU A 111 15.48 -2.81 13.83
C GLU A 111 14.46 -3.93 13.60
N THR A 112 14.16 -4.71 14.64
CA THR A 112 13.14 -5.77 14.59
C THR A 112 11.77 -5.21 14.20
N SER A 113 11.38 -4.08 14.83
CA SER A 113 10.11 -3.40 14.55
C SER A 113 10.05 -2.87 13.11
N TYR A 114 11.15 -2.26 12.65
CA TYR A 114 11.26 -1.78 11.28
C TYR A 114 11.12 -2.93 10.27
N ARG A 115 11.78 -4.06 10.48
CA ARG A 115 11.70 -5.23 9.62
C ARG A 115 10.27 -5.77 9.51
N CYS A 116 9.54 -5.85 10.63
CA CYS A 116 8.13 -6.24 10.62
C CYS A 116 7.31 -5.37 9.67
N LEU A 117 7.41 -4.06 9.83
CA LEU A 117 6.60 -3.10 9.07
C LEU A 117 7.02 -2.99 7.61
N ALA A 118 8.32 -2.99 7.35
CA ALA A 118 8.87 -2.92 6.01
C ALA A 118 8.41 -4.11 5.14
N TYR A 119 8.37 -5.31 5.68
CA TYR A 119 7.85 -6.47 4.93
C TYR A 119 6.33 -6.44 4.75
N MET A 120 5.58 -5.89 5.71
CA MET A 120 4.13 -5.68 5.54
C MET A 120 3.79 -4.71 4.40
N HIS A 121 4.76 -3.95 3.92
CA HIS A 121 4.59 -3.03 2.79
C HIS A 121 4.18 -3.75 1.49
N VAL A 122 4.32 -5.09 1.42
CA VAL A 122 3.76 -5.92 0.33
C VAL A 122 2.24 -5.74 0.16
N LEU A 123 1.53 -5.31 1.19
CA LEU A 123 0.10 -5.05 1.11
C LEU A 123 -0.25 -3.83 0.25
N VAL A 124 0.69 -2.90 0.02
CA VAL A 124 0.44 -1.70 -0.78
C VAL A 124 -0.03 -2.05 -2.19
N PRO A 125 0.73 -2.80 -3.01
CA PRO A 125 0.27 -3.16 -4.34
C PRO A 125 -0.98 -4.05 -4.33
N ILE A 126 -1.15 -4.91 -3.33
CA ILE A 126 -2.34 -5.76 -3.18
C ILE A 126 -3.58 -4.90 -2.91
N THR A 127 -3.49 -3.95 -1.98
CA THR A 127 -4.59 -3.05 -1.63
C THR A 127 -5.00 -2.17 -2.82
N ILE A 128 -4.03 -1.71 -3.61
CA ILE A 128 -4.29 -0.94 -4.84
C ILE A 128 -5.09 -1.80 -5.84
N LEU A 129 -4.72 -3.06 -6.05
CA LEU A 129 -5.48 -3.95 -6.93
C LEU A 129 -6.91 -4.20 -6.43
N LEU A 130 -7.08 -4.33 -5.11
CA LEU A 130 -8.41 -4.48 -4.51
C LEU A 130 -9.24 -3.20 -4.66
N SER A 131 -8.63 -2.02 -4.64
CA SER A 131 -9.34 -0.73 -4.72
C SER A 131 -9.97 -0.44 -6.09
N VAL A 132 -9.64 -1.22 -7.13
CA VAL A 132 -10.35 -1.18 -8.42
C VAL A 132 -11.86 -1.40 -8.23
N VAL A 133 -12.23 -2.23 -7.27
CA VAL A 133 -13.64 -2.41 -6.86
C VAL A 133 -13.91 -1.56 -5.62
N PRO A 134 -14.92 -0.66 -5.66
CA PRO A 134 -15.25 0.18 -4.53
C PRO A 134 -15.39 -0.62 -3.23
N TYR A 135 -14.82 -0.09 -2.15
CA TYR A 135 -14.80 -0.69 -0.80
C TYR A 135 -14.00 -1.99 -0.63
N LEU A 136 -13.57 -2.66 -1.69
CA LEU A 136 -12.81 -3.92 -1.57
C LEU A 136 -11.43 -3.69 -0.94
N GLY A 137 -10.87 -2.48 -1.05
CA GLY A 137 -9.64 -2.08 -0.35
C GLY A 137 -9.73 -2.16 1.19
N LEU A 138 -10.94 -2.18 1.78
CA LEU A 138 -11.13 -2.45 3.21
C LEU A 138 -10.57 -3.82 3.63
N LEU A 139 -10.55 -4.79 2.72
CA LEU A 139 -9.92 -6.10 2.99
C LEU A 139 -8.42 -5.94 3.21
N GLY A 140 -7.76 -5.01 2.50
CA GLY A 140 -6.34 -4.70 2.71
C GLY A 140 -6.09 -4.15 4.12
N ILE A 141 -6.97 -3.26 4.62
CA ILE A 141 -6.89 -2.71 5.98
C ILE A 141 -7.10 -3.81 7.02
N ALA A 142 -8.10 -4.69 6.81
CA ALA A 142 -8.36 -5.81 7.69
C ALA A 142 -7.18 -6.79 7.72
N TRP A 143 -6.56 -7.05 6.56
CA TRP A 143 -5.38 -7.91 6.47
C TRP A 143 -4.16 -7.28 7.14
N TRP A 144 -3.98 -5.97 7.00
CA TRP A 144 -2.93 -5.25 7.71
C TRP A 144 -3.09 -5.38 9.23
N LEU A 145 -4.31 -5.19 9.77
CA LEU A 145 -4.59 -5.40 11.19
C LEU A 145 -4.22 -6.83 11.62
N TYR A 146 -4.62 -7.81 10.84
CA TYR A 146 -4.29 -9.21 11.11
C TYR A 146 -2.78 -9.45 11.19
N LEU A 147 -2.01 -8.92 10.23
CA LEU A 147 -0.54 -9.02 10.24
C LEU A 147 0.07 -8.29 11.45
N MET A 148 -0.45 -7.11 11.83
CA MET A 148 0.01 -6.37 13.01
C MET A 148 -0.20 -7.17 14.30
N VAL A 149 -1.35 -7.83 14.44
CA VAL A 149 -1.65 -8.69 15.58
C VAL A 149 -0.69 -9.90 15.63
N ILE A 150 -0.44 -10.54 14.50
CA ILE A 150 0.51 -11.66 14.43
C ILE A 150 1.93 -11.20 14.74
N ALA A 151 2.41 -10.09 14.15
CA ALA A 151 3.74 -9.55 14.44
C ALA A 151 3.89 -9.23 15.94
N THR A 152 2.87 -8.63 16.55
CA THR A 152 2.86 -8.32 17.99
C THR A 152 2.98 -9.57 18.84
N ARG A 153 2.30 -10.63 18.45
CA ARG A 153 2.32 -11.90 19.18
C ARG A 153 3.60 -12.71 18.93
N GLU A 154 3.97 -12.89 17.65
CA GLU A 154 5.05 -13.83 17.27
C GLU A 154 6.44 -13.21 17.42
N VAL A 155 6.59 -11.92 17.15
CA VAL A 155 7.88 -11.24 17.23
C VAL A 155 8.06 -10.58 18.60
N HIS A 156 7.11 -9.74 19.01
CA HIS A 156 7.23 -8.92 20.23
C HIS A 156 6.76 -9.65 21.49
N LYS A 157 6.17 -10.86 21.36
CA LYS A 157 5.72 -11.72 22.49
C LYS A 157 4.72 -11.04 23.43
N ILE A 158 3.95 -10.11 22.93
CA ILE A 158 2.90 -9.40 23.65
C ILE A 158 1.57 -10.16 23.51
N SER A 159 0.72 -10.09 24.53
CA SER A 159 -0.62 -10.69 24.49
C SER A 159 -1.50 -10.05 23.41
N ILE A 160 -2.48 -10.83 22.93
CA ILE A 160 -3.33 -10.41 21.81
C ILE A 160 -4.26 -9.25 22.14
N ASN A 161 -4.70 -9.13 23.39
CA ASN A 161 -5.71 -8.14 23.80
C ASN A 161 -5.24 -6.68 23.61
N PRO A 162 -4.08 -6.24 24.14
CA PRO A 162 -3.59 -4.89 23.88
C PRO A 162 -3.27 -4.65 22.41
N ALA A 163 -2.81 -5.66 21.66
CA ALA A 163 -2.56 -5.54 20.24
C ALA A 163 -3.86 -5.26 19.46
N LEU A 164 -4.92 -6.02 19.72
CA LEU A 164 -6.23 -5.81 19.09
C LEU A 164 -6.83 -4.45 19.45
N LEU A 165 -6.68 -4.00 20.69
CA LEU A 165 -7.21 -2.70 21.09
C LEU A 165 -6.51 -1.56 20.36
N ILE A 166 -5.19 -1.53 20.37
CA ILE A 166 -4.42 -0.42 19.79
C ILE A 166 -4.51 -0.43 18.26
N PHE A 167 -4.14 -1.55 17.64
CA PHE A 167 -4.12 -1.64 16.19
C PHE A 167 -5.52 -1.76 15.60
N GLY A 168 -6.50 -2.28 16.37
CA GLY A 168 -7.91 -2.30 16.00
C GLY A 168 -8.49 -0.90 15.89
N VAL A 169 -8.18 0.00 16.83
CA VAL A 169 -8.61 1.41 16.76
C VAL A 169 -7.97 2.09 15.54
N ILE A 170 -6.67 1.88 15.31
CA ILE A 170 -5.97 2.44 14.13
C ILE A 170 -6.60 1.94 12.84
N ALA A 171 -6.88 0.64 12.74
CA ALA A 171 -7.51 0.05 11.56
C ALA A 171 -8.95 0.56 11.36
N ALA A 172 -9.73 0.72 12.45
CA ALA A 172 -11.08 1.27 12.38
C ALA A 172 -11.08 2.73 11.86
N LEU A 173 -10.20 3.57 12.39
CA LEU A 173 -10.04 4.95 11.93
C LEU A 173 -9.59 5.00 10.45
N SER A 174 -8.61 4.18 10.08
CA SER A 174 -8.16 4.07 8.68
C SER A 174 -9.28 3.60 7.75
N GLY A 175 -10.08 2.64 8.20
CA GLY A 175 -11.25 2.14 7.48
C GLY A 175 -12.33 3.21 7.28
N LEU A 176 -12.60 4.03 8.29
CA LEU A 176 -13.54 5.17 8.20
C LEU A 176 -13.05 6.21 7.21
N VAL A 177 -11.77 6.57 7.25
CA VAL A 177 -11.15 7.50 6.30
C VAL A 177 -11.24 6.94 4.88
N TYR A 178 -10.88 5.68 4.69
CA TYR A 178 -10.99 5.02 3.39
C TYR A 178 -12.42 4.99 2.87
N TYR A 179 -13.39 4.58 3.71
CA TYR A 179 -14.81 4.55 3.36
C TYR A 179 -15.32 5.94 2.94
N SER A 180 -15.00 6.98 3.70
CA SER A 180 -15.42 8.34 3.39
C SER A 180 -14.81 8.85 2.08
N SER A 181 -13.55 8.52 1.81
CA SER A 181 -12.85 8.88 0.56
C SER A 181 -13.50 8.22 -0.65
N VAL A 182 -13.78 6.92 -0.58
CA VAL A 182 -14.46 6.19 -1.66
C VAL A 182 -15.87 6.73 -1.88
N SER A 183 -16.63 6.97 -0.81
CA SER A 183 -17.99 7.52 -0.90
C SER A 183 -18.00 8.90 -1.54
N SER A 184 -17.04 9.76 -1.18
CA SER A 184 -16.91 11.09 -1.78
C SER A 184 -16.52 11.02 -3.26
N ALA A 185 -15.62 10.11 -3.63
CA ALA A 185 -15.24 9.90 -5.02
C ALA A 185 -16.41 9.41 -5.89
N ILE A 186 -17.24 8.51 -5.37
CA ILE A 186 -18.44 8.03 -6.06
C ILE A 186 -19.43 9.18 -6.28
N LYS A 187 -19.74 9.96 -5.23
CA LYS A 187 -20.63 11.12 -5.34
C LYS A 187 -20.12 12.16 -6.33
N SER A 188 -18.83 12.46 -6.31
CA SER A 188 -18.23 13.39 -7.27
C SER A 188 -18.38 12.92 -8.73
N LYS A 189 -18.23 11.62 -8.97
CA LYS A 189 -18.47 11.03 -10.30
C LYS A 189 -19.93 11.16 -10.75
N GLU A 190 -20.88 10.95 -9.85
CA GLU A 190 -22.31 11.11 -10.14
C GLU A 190 -22.63 12.56 -10.50
N HIS A 191 -22.18 13.53 -9.72
CA HIS A 191 -22.34 14.95 -10.02
C HIS A 191 -21.73 15.36 -11.35
N LEU A 192 -20.52 14.88 -11.67
CA LEU A 192 -19.89 15.13 -12.96
C LEU A 192 -20.71 14.58 -14.13
N LYS A 193 -21.25 13.36 -13.97
CA LYS A 193 -22.13 12.76 -15.00
C LYS A 193 -23.43 13.57 -15.21
N GLU A 194 -24.03 14.04 -14.14
CA GLU A 194 -25.24 14.87 -14.20
C GLU A 194 -24.93 16.22 -14.88
N PHE A 195 -23.87 16.88 -14.47
CA PHE A 195 -23.43 18.14 -15.06
C PHE A 195 -23.12 17.99 -16.55
N THR A 196 -22.44 16.92 -16.95
CA THR A 196 -22.15 16.64 -18.36
C THR A 196 -23.45 16.42 -19.17
N LYS A 197 -24.43 15.71 -18.58
CA LYS A 197 -25.74 15.54 -19.23
C LYS A 197 -26.52 16.86 -19.38
N GLU A 198 -26.42 17.76 -18.40
CA GLU A 198 -27.05 19.08 -18.48
C GLU A 198 -26.40 19.96 -19.54
N LEU A 199 -25.05 19.97 -19.64
CA LEU A 199 -24.34 20.66 -20.69
C LEU A 199 -24.73 20.17 -22.08
N GLN A 200 -24.92 18.87 -22.26
CA GLN A 200 -25.36 18.31 -23.56
C GLN A 200 -26.76 18.72 -23.97
N LYS A 201 -27.63 19.19 -23.06
CA LYS A 201 -28.98 19.70 -23.35
C LYS A 201 -28.98 21.14 -23.83
N ILE A 202 -27.90 21.90 -23.69
CA ILE A 202 -27.79 23.30 -24.11
C ILE A 202 -27.56 23.32 -25.62
N PRO A 203 -28.45 23.93 -26.41
CA PRO A 203 -28.26 24.05 -27.85
C PRO A 203 -26.98 24.84 -28.20
N GLY A 204 -26.08 24.22 -28.98
CA GLY A 204 -24.82 24.85 -29.43
C GLY A 204 -23.56 24.31 -28.76
N THR A 205 -23.63 23.47 -27.73
CA THR A 205 -22.43 22.86 -27.11
C THR A 205 -22.01 21.53 -27.75
N SER A 206 -22.86 20.95 -28.61
CA SER A 206 -22.57 19.71 -29.35
C SER A 206 -21.38 19.83 -30.31
N ASP A 207 -21.03 21.03 -30.77
CA ASP A 207 -19.89 21.26 -31.69
C ASP A 207 -18.53 21.36 -30.98
N MET A 208 -18.50 21.58 -29.67
CA MET A 208 -17.26 21.70 -28.91
C MET A 208 -16.65 20.33 -28.48
N SER A 209 -17.42 19.27 -28.57
CA SER A 209 -16.96 17.92 -28.11
C SER A 209 -16.19 17.13 -29.18
N ASN A 210 -16.04 17.66 -30.41
CA ASN A 210 -15.33 16.98 -31.50
C ASN A 210 -14.28 17.87 -32.16
N PRO A 211 -13.07 18.07 -31.59
CA PRO A 211 -12.00 18.91 -32.13
C PRO A 211 -11.40 18.41 -33.45
N GLY A 212 -11.85 17.26 -33.98
CA GLY A 212 -11.34 16.65 -35.21
C GLY A 212 -12.08 16.99 -36.51
N LYS A 213 -13.03 17.96 -36.52
CA LYS A 213 -13.75 18.37 -37.72
C LYS A 213 -13.45 19.81 -38.16
N ARG A 214 -12.21 20.27 -38.00
CA ARG A 214 -11.72 21.47 -38.70
C ARG A 214 -10.50 21.11 -39.50
#